data_19c32cac5f39bece535537abb65f2c11
#
_entry.id   19c32cac5f39bece535537abb65f2c11
#
_cell.length_a   1.000
_cell.length_b   1.000
_cell.length_c   1.000
_cell.angle_alpha   90.00
_cell.angle_beta   90.00
_cell.angle_gamma   90.00
#
_symmetry.space_group_name_H-M   'P 1'
#
loop_
_entity.id
_entity.type
_entity.pdbx_description
1 polymer ?
#
loop_
_entity_poly.entity_id
_entity_poly.type
_entity_poly.pdbx_seq_one_letter_code
_entity_poly.pdbx_strand_id
1 'polypeptide(L)'
;YKVTFGANVAIPEGGTIGPISLAIAVEGEPLESATMIETPTVAEAFSNVFSAVLIAVPCGCCVTIGVRNIGPDPVDVQNANLIIERVA
;
A
#
# COMPACT_ATOMS: atom_id res chain seq x y z
N TYR A 1 8.06 -7.62 13.68
CA TYR A 1 8.51 -6.75 12.59
C TYR A 1 7.55 -5.60 12.39
N LYS A 2 8.10 -4.43 12.13
CA LYS A 2 7.34 -3.27 11.73
C LYS A 2 7.49 -3.10 10.21
N VAL A 3 6.37 -3.05 9.52
CA VAL A 3 6.34 -2.82 8.07
C VAL A 3 5.76 -1.44 7.80
N THR A 4 6.50 -0.64 7.05
CA THR A 4 6.10 0.72 6.69
C THR A 4 6.09 0.87 5.18
N PHE A 5 5.02 1.40 4.62
CA PHE A 5 4.94 1.68 3.19
C PHE A 5 4.55 3.14 2.96
N GLY A 6 5.24 3.77 2.04
CA GLY A 6 4.93 5.11 1.58
C GLY A 6 5.10 5.21 0.06
N ALA A 7 4.26 5.97 -0.59
CA ALA A 7 4.34 6.18 -2.03
C ALA A 7 3.55 7.41 -2.46
N ASN A 8 3.84 7.89 -3.67
CA ASN A 8 3.01 8.87 -4.34
C ASN A 8 2.12 8.12 -5.34
N VAL A 9 0.83 8.36 -5.27
CA VAL A 9 -0.15 7.67 -6.12
C VAL A 9 -1.00 8.65 -6.89
N ALA A 10 -1.45 8.25 -8.07
CA ALA A 10 -2.33 9.04 -8.92
C ALA A 10 -3.19 8.13 -9.79
N ILE A 11 -4.29 8.68 -10.30
CA ILE A 11 -5.09 8.01 -11.31
C ILE A 11 -4.38 8.16 -12.65
N PRO A 12 -4.18 7.08 -13.43
CA PRO A 12 -3.56 7.16 -14.75
C PRO A 12 -4.37 8.03 -15.72
N GLU A 13 -3.70 8.56 -16.73
CA GLU A 13 -4.37 9.28 -17.81
C GLU A 13 -5.45 8.40 -18.43
N GLY A 14 -6.66 8.95 -18.58
CA GLY A 14 -7.80 8.20 -19.09
C GLY A 14 -8.46 7.27 -18.09
N GLY A 15 -7.97 7.21 -16.85
CA GLY A 15 -8.58 6.40 -15.78
C GLY A 15 -9.83 7.05 -15.20
N THR A 16 -10.65 6.25 -14.54
CA THR A 16 -11.85 6.74 -13.86
C THR A 16 -11.46 7.39 -12.54
N ILE A 17 -11.90 8.63 -12.33
CA ILE A 17 -11.64 9.34 -11.07
C ILE A 17 -12.48 8.72 -9.95
N GLY A 18 -11.80 8.32 -8.88
CA GLY A 18 -12.45 7.71 -7.72
C GLY A 18 -11.45 7.37 -6.65
N PRO A 19 -11.88 6.74 -5.55
CA PRO A 19 -10.97 6.39 -4.46
C PRO A 19 -9.89 5.41 -4.91
N ILE A 20 -8.67 5.68 -4.45
CA ILE A 20 -7.53 4.77 -4.58
C ILE A 20 -7.37 4.06 -3.24
N SER A 21 -7.33 2.74 -3.24
CA SER A 21 -7.15 1.97 -2.01
C SER A 21 -6.00 0.99 -2.18
N LEU A 22 -4.99 1.13 -1.34
CA LEU A 22 -3.84 0.23 -1.28
C LEU A 22 -3.75 -0.35 0.13
N ALA A 23 -3.23 -1.54 0.26
CA ALA A 23 -3.03 -2.15 1.57
C ALA A 23 -1.73 -2.94 1.62
N ILE A 24 -1.06 -2.89 2.77
CA ILE A 24 0.04 -3.80 3.05
C ILE A 24 -0.55 -5.20 3.16
N ALA A 25 0.02 -6.15 2.43
CA ALA A 25 -0.46 -7.53 2.39
C ALA A 25 0.56 -8.49 2.97
N VAL A 26 0.08 -9.48 3.70
CA VAL A 26 0.89 -10.58 4.24
C VAL A 26 0.45 -11.86 3.55
N GLU A 27 1.36 -12.55 2.89
CA GLU A 27 1.07 -13.76 2.09
C GLU A 27 -0.05 -13.50 1.05
N GLY A 28 -0.07 -12.31 0.47
CA GLY A 28 -1.08 -11.92 -0.51
C GLY A 28 -2.42 -11.47 0.07
N GLU A 29 -2.60 -11.53 1.38
CA GLU A 29 -3.84 -11.12 2.06
C GLU A 29 -3.71 -9.66 2.52
N PRO A 30 -4.52 -8.72 1.99
CA PRO A 30 -4.46 -7.33 2.43
C PRO A 30 -4.94 -7.18 3.88
N LEU A 31 -4.26 -6.32 4.63
CA LEU A 31 -4.61 -6.04 6.03
C LEU A 31 -5.46 -4.79 6.12
N GLU A 32 -6.64 -4.90 6.72
CA GLU A 32 -7.54 -3.75 6.88
C GLU A 32 -6.89 -2.62 7.70
N SER A 33 -6.16 -2.97 8.75
CA SER A 33 -5.49 -1.99 9.61
C SER A 33 -4.35 -1.25 8.92
N ALA A 34 -3.91 -1.74 7.77
CA ALA A 34 -2.83 -1.13 6.99
C ALA A 34 -3.31 -0.63 5.63
N THR A 35 -4.59 -0.33 5.51
CA THR A 35 -5.19 0.19 4.28
C THR A 35 -5.00 1.70 4.19
N MET A 36 -4.58 2.14 3.02
CA MET A 36 -4.41 3.56 2.68
C MET A 36 -5.44 3.94 1.64
N ILE A 37 -6.19 5.01 1.89
CA ILE A 37 -7.20 5.48 0.95
C ILE A 37 -6.92 6.94 0.59
N GLU A 38 -6.91 7.21 -0.71
CA GLU A 38 -6.78 8.56 -1.26
C GLU A 38 -7.87 8.77 -2.30
N THR A 39 -8.52 9.94 -2.28
CA THR A 39 -9.58 10.27 -3.24
C THR A 39 -9.15 11.50 -4.04
N PRO A 40 -8.42 11.31 -5.15
CA PRO A 40 -8.03 12.43 -5.99
C PRO A 40 -9.22 12.99 -6.77
N THR A 41 -9.17 14.27 -7.08
CA THR A 41 -10.22 14.95 -7.83
C THR A 41 -9.92 15.08 -9.32
N VAL A 42 -8.66 14.88 -9.69
CA VAL A 42 -8.21 14.95 -11.09
C VAL A 42 -7.24 13.82 -11.38
N ALA A 43 -7.17 13.37 -12.64
CA ALA A 43 -6.20 12.38 -13.08
C ALA A 43 -4.79 12.97 -13.07
N GLU A 44 -3.77 12.10 -12.89
CA GLU A 44 -2.35 12.45 -12.91
C GLU A 44 -1.89 13.39 -11.77
N ALA A 45 -2.76 13.70 -10.81
CA ALA A 45 -2.37 14.47 -9.63
C ALA A 45 -1.87 13.52 -8.54
N PHE A 46 -0.58 13.56 -8.24
CA PHE A 46 0.02 12.66 -7.26
C PHE A 46 -0.25 13.10 -5.83
N SER A 47 -0.63 12.15 -4.99
CA SER A 47 -0.83 12.33 -3.56
C SER A 47 -0.02 11.30 -2.81
N ASN A 48 0.46 11.67 -1.62
CA ASN A 48 1.23 10.76 -0.77
C ASN A 48 0.31 9.87 0.04
N VAL A 49 0.60 8.57 0.07
CA VAL A 49 -0.05 7.61 0.95
C VAL A 49 0.99 6.94 1.83
N PHE A 50 0.58 6.59 3.05
CA PHE A 50 1.47 6.03 4.05
C PHE A 50 0.70 5.08 4.95
N SER A 51 1.34 3.97 5.31
CA SER A 51 0.80 3.06 6.32
C SER A 51 1.93 2.31 7.02
N ALA A 52 1.69 1.95 8.26
CA ALA A 52 2.63 1.14 9.03
C ALA A 52 1.84 0.12 9.85
N VAL A 53 2.39 -1.07 10.02
CA VAL A 53 1.75 -2.14 10.77
C VAL A 53 2.80 -3.02 11.43
N LEU A 54 2.46 -3.58 12.60
CA LEU A 54 3.28 -4.58 13.28
C LEU A 54 2.80 -5.97 12.89
N ILE A 55 3.75 -6.83 12.50
CA ILE A 55 3.48 -8.18 12.05
C ILE A 55 4.28 -9.17 12.89
N ALA A 56 3.63 -10.20 13.38
CA ALA A 56 4.29 -11.32 14.05
C ALA A 56 4.68 -12.37 13.02
N VAL A 57 5.96 -12.73 12.97
CA VAL A 57 6.47 -13.78 12.09
C VAL A 57 6.92 -14.94 12.96
N PRO A 58 6.33 -16.14 12.81
CA PRO A 58 6.75 -17.30 13.58
C PRO A 58 8.21 -17.66 13.32
N CYS A 59 8.88 -18.16 14.34
CA CYS A 59 10.27 -18.57 14.24
C CYS A 59 10.42 -19.71 13.21
N GLY A 60 11.39 -19.56 12.31
CA GLY A 60 11.66 -20.56 11.28
C GLY A 60 10.75 -20.53 10.07
N CYS A 61 9.81 -19.55 10.01
CA CYS A 61 8.91 -19.39 8.89
C CYS A 61 9.34 -18.22 7.99
N CYS A 62 9.05 -18.34 6.69
CA CYS A 62 9.20 -17.25 5.73
C CYS A 62 7.83 -16.66 5.46
N VAL A 63 7.73 -15.32 5.48
CA VAL A 63 6.48 -14.61 5.24
C VAL A 63 6.71 -13.61 4.10
N THR A 64 5.83 -13.62 3.12
CA THR A 64 5.88 -12.68 2.00
C THR A 64 5.11 -11.42 2.36
N ILE A 65 5.78 -10.27 2.25
CA ILE A 65 5.19 -8.96 2.50
C ILE A 65 5.14 -8.19 1.18
N GLY A 66 4.03 -7.58 0.90
CA GLY A 66 3.87 -6.74 -0.30
C GLY A 66 2.82 -5.68 -0.11
N VAL A 67 2.45 -5.02 -1.20
CA VAL A 67 1.39 -4.02 -1.21
C VAL A 67 0.44 -4.37 -2.35
N ARG A 68 -0.86 -4.35 -2.09
CA ARG A 68 -1.88 -4.65 -3.09
C ARG A 68 -2.76 -3.44 -3.35
N ASN A 69 -3.11 -3.26 -4.62
CA ASN A 69 -4.19 -2.36 -5.02
C ASN A 69 -5.50 -3.10 -4.78
N ILE A 70 -6.24 -2.69 -3.76
CA ILE A 70 -7.53 -3.29 -3.41
C ILE A 70 -8.71 -2.49 -3.96
N GLY A 71 -8.42 -1.40 -4.66
CA GLY A 71 -9.44 -0.62 -5.36
C GLY A 71 -9.81 -1.24 -6.71
N PRO A 72 -10.88 -0.76 -7.33
CA PRO A 72 -11.39 -1.34 -8.58
C PRO A 72 -10.60 -0.95 -9.83
N ASP A 73 -9.79 0.11 -9.76
CA ASP A 73 -9.14 0.70 -10.94
C ASP A 73 -7.62 0.68 -10.83
N PRO A 74 -6.89 0.70 -11.98
CA PRO A 74 -5.43 0.83 -11.97
C PRO A 74 -4.96 2.12 -11.32
N VAL A 75 -3.75 2.10 -10.77
CA VAL A 75 -3.15 3.23 -10.05
C VAL A 75 -1.72 3.40 -10.52
N ASP A 76 -1.31 4.65 -10.79
CA ASP A 76 0.09 4.99 -10.99
C ASP A 76 0.76 5.19 -9.64
N VAL A 77 1.90 4.55 -9.45
CA VAL A 77 2.67 4.64 -8.20
C VAL A 77 4.08 5.11 -8.51
N GLN A 78 4.54 6.15 -7.82
CA GLN A 78 5.90 6.66 -7.90
C GLN A 78 6.53 6.77 -6.53
N ASN A 79 7.84 6.64 -6.49
CA ASN A 79 8.62 6.79 -5.26
C ASN A 79 8.14 5.84 -4.15
N ALA A 80 7.78 4.62 -4.52
CA ALA A 80 7.33 3.62 -3.57
C ALA A 80 8.47 3.18 -2.64
N ASN A 81 8.18 3.05 -1.37
CA ASN A 81 9.14 2.69 -0.35
C ASN A 81 8.51 1.72 0.64
N LEU A 82 9.05 0.51 0.71
CA LEU A 82 8.61 -0.50 1.66
C LEU A 82 9.76 -0.82 2.60
N ILE A 83 9.57 -0.55 3.88
CA ILE A 83 10.58 -0.75 4.92
C ILE A 83 10.10 -1.81 5.89
N ILE A 84 10.95 -2.79 6.18
CA ILE A 84 10.66 -3.85 7.14
C ILE A 84 11.75 -3.80 8.21
N GLU A 85 11.34 -3.60 9.45
CA GLU A 85 12.26 -3.50 10.58
C GLU A 85 11.93 -4.55 11.63
N ARG A 86 12.94 -5.17 12.19
CA ARG A 86 12.77 -6.06 13.34
C ARG A 86 12.72 -5.20 14.61
N VAL A 87 11.65 -5.35 15.40
CA VAL A 87 11.42 -4.50 16.59
C VAL A 87 11.41 -5.29 17.90
N ALA A 88 11.62 -6.58 17.83
CA ALA A 88 11.67 -7.41 19.05
C ALA A 88 12.57 -8.62 18.87
#